data_15be8852a6382122d1b87dad72d578b3
#
_entry.id   15be8852a6382122d1b87dad72d578b3
#
_cell.length_a   1.000
_cell.length_b   1.000
_cell.length_c   1.000
_cell.angle_alpha   90.00
_cell.angle_beta   90.00
_cell.angle_gamma   90.00
#
_symmetry.space_group_name_H-M   'P 1'
#
loop_
_entity.id
_entity.type
_entity.pdbx_description
1 polymer ?
#
loop_
_entity_poly.entity_id
_entity_poly.type
_entity_poly.pdbx_seq_one_letter_code
_entity_poly.pdbx_strand_id
1 'polypeptide(L)'
;LATDGKVTLVTKEIQWPNGIALSLDQKSLYLAVSDGKNPRVAVCALDGSGLRDVFLAAPLKSKERAGGCDGLRLDAKGNIWTTGPGGVLILSPEGKHLGSILCGQATANLTWGDDGHTLYITSKDRLLRVKTKVKGAGF
;
A
#
# COMPACT_ATOMS: atom_id res chain seq x y z
N LEU A 1 5.65 -1.15 -21.09
CA LEU A 1 5.96 -2.43 -21.77
C LEU A 1 7.44 -2.41 -22.13
N ALA A 2 8.17 -3.49 -21.79
CA ALA A 2 9.48 -3.71 -22.38
C ALA A 2 9.30 -3.69 -23.90
N THR A 3 10.25 -3.10 -24.62
CA THR A 3 10.16 -2.95 -26.08
C THR A 3 10.06 -4.28 -26.84
N ASP A 4 10.47 -5.39 -26.20
CA ASP A 4 10.39 -6.75 -26.69
C ASP A 4 9.16 -7.52 -26.16
N GLY A 5 8.33 -6.90 -25.29
CA GLY A 5 7.17 -7.54 -24.64
C GLY A 5 7.51 -8.66 -23.66
N LYS A 6 8.78 -8.86 -23.31
CA LYS A 6 9.23 -9.94 -22.43
C LYS A 6 8.84 -9.67 -20.98
N VAL A 7 8.27 -10.67 -20.33
CA VAL A 7 8.00 -10.68 -18.89
C VAL A 7 9.12 -11.43 -18.18
N THR A 8 9.71 -10.83 -17.14
CA THR A 8 10.77 -11.45 -16.35
C THR A 8 10.34 -11.59 -14.90
N LEU A 9 10.75 -12.68 -14.26
CA LEU A 9 10.53 -12.91 -12.84
C LEU A 9 11.50 -12.03 -12.04
N VAL A 10 10.96 -11.20 -11.15
CA VAL A 10 11.76 -10.37 -10.22
C VAL A 10 12.10 -11.16 -8.96
N THR A 11 11.10 -11.74 -8.29
CA THR A 11 11.31 -12.58 -7.10
C THR A 11 10.15 -13.55 -6.90
N LYS A 12 10.41 -14.70 -6.30
CA LYS A 12 9.42 -15.68 -5.82
C LYS A 12 9.44 -15.87 -4.30
N GLU A 13 10.21 -15.05 -3.60
CA GLU A 13 10.39 -15.13 -2.13
C GLU A 13 9.25 -14.45 -1.36
N ILE A 14 8.31 -13.80 -2.05
CA ILE A 14 7.15 -13.15 -1.47
C ILE A 14 5.89 -13.93 -1.83
N GLN A 15 5.06 -14.21 -0.84
CA GLN A 15 3.74 -14.84 -1.04
C GLN A 15 2.64 -13.80 -0.95
N TRP A 16 1.61 -13.95 -1.78
CA TRP A 16 0.44 -13.07 -1.81
C TRP A 16 0.76 -11.58 -2.05
N PRO A 17 1.72 -11.24 -2.96
CA PRO A 17 1.93 -9.84 -3.32
C PRO A 17 0.66 -9.32 -4.00
N ASN A 18 0.27 -8.07 -3.65
CA ASN A 18 -0.92 -7.45 -4.20
C ASN A 18 -0.61 -6.01 -4.65
N GLY A 19 -0.84 -5.01 -3.82
CA GLY A 19 -0.54 -3.62 -4.15
C GLY A 19 0.96 -3.38 -4.31
N ILE A 20 1.31 -2.55 -5.30
CA ILE A 20 2.70 -2.23 -5.63
C ILE A 20 2.84 -0.74 -5.94
N ALA A 21 3.92 -0.11 -5.48
CA ALA A 21 4.33 1.22 -5.87
C ALA A 21 5.86 1.36 -5.86
N LEU A 22 6.37 2.22 -6.76
CA LEU A 22 7.77 2.64 -6.75
C LEU A 22 8.01 3.67 -5.63
N SER A 23 9.17 3.61 -4.99
CA SER A 23 9.67 4.72 -4.16
C SER A 23 9.80 5.99 -5.00
N LEU A 24 9.82 7.18 -4.37
CA LEU A 24 9.90 8.46 -5.09
C LEU A 24 11.17 8.57 -5.94
N ASP A 25 12.27 7.99 -5.50
CA ASP A 25 13.55 7.93 -6.23
C ASP A 25 13.57 6.81 -7.29
N GLN A 26 12.49 6.04 -7.41
CA GLN A 26 12.31 4.93 -8.34
C GLN A 26 13.34 3.79 -8.21
N LYS A 27 13.97 3.63 -7.05
CA LYS A 27 14.98 2.59 -6.82
C LYS A 27 14.45 1.36 -6.07
N SER A 28 13.27 1.48 -5.46
CA SER A 28 12.67 0.42 -4.65
C SER A 28 11.21 0.19 -5.01
N LEU A 29 10.74 -1.02 -4.76
CA LEU A 29 9.35 -1.44 -4.86
C LEU A 29 8.79 -1.66 -3.46
N TYR A 30 7.74 -0.92 -3.10
CA TYR A 30 6.91 -1.23 -1.95
C TYR A 30 5.80 -2.19 -2.38
N LEU A 31 5.57 -3.21 -1.57
CA LEU A 31 4.63 -4.30 -1.85
C LEU A 31 3.66 -4.47 -0.68
N ALA A 32 2.37 -4.37 -0.93
CA ALA A 32 1.36 -4.80 0.02
C ALA A 32 1.20 -6.33 -0.10
N VAL A 33 1.21 -7.02 1.02
CA VAL A 33 1.13 -8.48 1.09
C VAL A 33 -0.18 -8.88 1.76
N SER A 34 -1.06 -9.52 1.00
CA SER A 34 -2.43 -9.89 1.41
C SER A 34 -2.49 -11.22 2.16
N ASP A 35 -1.43 -11.61 2.88
CA ASP A 35 -1.47 -12.80 3.72
C ASP A 35 -2.57 -12.66 4.78
N GLY A 36 -3.53 -13.58 4.78
CA GLY A 36 -4.67 -13.53 5.69
C GLY A 36 -4.30 -13.60 7.17
N LYS A 37 -3.18 -14.24 7.52
CA LYS A 37 -2.65 -14.33 8.89
C LYS A 37 -1.67 -13.22 9.21
N ASN A 38 -0.80 -12.88 8.24
CA ASN A 38 0.30 -11.94 8.41
C ASN A 38 0.28 -10.84 7.33
N PRO A 39 -0.78 -10.00 7.26
CA PRO A 39 -0.80 -8.86 6.35
C PRO A 39 0.33 -7.90 6.70
N ARG A 40 1.05 -7.44 5.67
CA ARG A 40 2.27 -6.64 5.87
C ARG A 40 2.59 -5.78 4.66
N VAL A 41 3.51 -4.85 4.83
CA VAL A 41 4.16 -4.12 3.75
C VAL A 41 5.62 -4.56 3.69
N ALA A 42 6.09 -4.92 2.51
CA ALA A 42 7.47 -5.27 2.23
C ALA A 42 8.10 -4.27 1.26
N VAL A 43 9.43 -4.26 1.17
CA VAL A 43 10.20 -3.48 0.21
C VAL A 43 11.34 -4.32 -0.37
N CYS A 44 11.65 -4.12 -1.64
CA CYS A 44 12.85 -4.67 -2.29
C CYS A 44 13.42 -3.68 -3.32
N ALA A 45 14.62 -3.94 -3.81
CA ALA A 45 15.14 -3.25 -4.98
C ALA A 45 14.39 -3.67 -6.25
N LEU A 46 14.59 -2.97 -7.38
CA LEU A 46 13.88 -3.26 -8.64
C LEU A 46 14.19 -4.65 -9.21
N ASP A 47 15.34 -5.21 -8.88
CA ASP A 47 15.75 -6.57 -9.24
C ASP A 47 15.27 -7.65 -8.26
N GLY A 48 14.52 -7.24 -7.22
CA GLY A 48 14.00 -8.13 -6.18
C GLY A 48 14.98 -8.37 -5.01
N SER A 49 16.20 -7.89 -5.09
CA SER A 49 17.17 -8.06 -4.00
C SER A 49 16.78 -7.25 -2.76
N GLY A 50 17.29 -7.67 -1.60
CA GLY A 50 17.05 -6.97 -0.33
C GLY A 50 15.59 -6.99 0.13
N LEU A 51 14.80 -7.99 -0.31
CA LEU A 51 13.41 -8.14 0.13
C LEU A 51 13.33 -8.23 1.66
N ARG A 52 12.55 -7.35 2.27
CA ARG A 52 12.33 -7.31 3.72
C ARG A 52 10.99 -6.69 4.06
N ASP A 53 10.43 -7.07 5.19
CA ASP A 53 9.25 -6.43 5.75
C ASP A 53 9.62 -5.05 6.34
N VAL A 54 8.78 -4.05 6.08
CA VAL A 54 8.90 -2.69 6.68
C VAL A 54 7.80 -2.44 7.69
N PHE A 55 6.65 -3.12 7.56
CA PHE A 55 5.55 -2.98 8.51
C PHE A 55 4.74 -4.28 8.61
N LEU A 56 4.47 -4.71 9.84
CA LEU A 56 3.59 -5.85 10.15
C LEU A 56 2.23 -5.33 10.60
N ALA A 57 1.18 -5.58 9.81
CA ALA A 57 -0.17 -5.11 10.09
C ALA A 57 -1.00 -6.10 10.93
N ALA A 58 -0.53 -7.34 11.09
CA ALA A 58 -1.24 -8.37 11.86
C ALA A 58 -1.60 -7.93 13.29
N PRO A 59 -0.75 -7.21 14.06
CA PRO A 59 -1.11 -6.74 15.39
C PRO A 59 -2.27 -5.74 15.44
N LEU A 60 -2.63 -5.11 14.31
CA LEU A 60 -3.75 -4.17 14.22
C LEU A 60 -5.10 -4.86 13.96
N LYS A 61 -5.11 -6.17 13.71
CA LYS A 61 -6.35 -6.92 13.42
C LYS A 61 -7.18 -7.08 14.69
N SER A 62 -8.48 -6.85 14.57
CA SER A 62 -9.48 -7.14 15.59
C SER A 62 -10.82 -7.47 14.91
N LYS A 63 -11.85 -7.79 15.69
CA LYS A 63 -13.21 -7.99 15.16
C LYS A 63 -13.73 -6.73 14.45
N GLU A 64 -13.38 -5.56 14.97
CA GLU A 64 -13.80 -4.25 14.45
C GLU A 64 -12.89 -3.74 13.33
N ARG A 65 -11.70 -4.35 13.16
CA ARG A 65 -10.70 -3.98 12.18
C ARG A 65 -10.45 -5.12 11.19
N ALA A 66 -11.45 -5.38 10.36
CA ALA A 66 -11.35 -6.34 9.27
C ALA A 66 -10.47 -5.78 8.13
N GLY A 67 -9.94 -6.68 7.29
CA GLY A 67 -9.15 -6.35 6.11
C GLY A 67 -7.68 -6.72 6.24
N GLY A 68 -6.95 -6.54 5.17
CA GLY A 68 -5.51 -6.82 5.02
C GLY A 68 -4.84 -5.79 4.14
N CYS A 69 -3.53 -5.92 3.94
CA CYS A 69 -2.75 -5.08 3.05
C CYS A 69 -3.01 -5.49 1.60
N ASP A 70 -3.71 -4.64 0.82
CA ASP A 70 -4.15 -4.92 -0.54
C ASP A 70 -3.68 -3.80 -1.48
N GLY A 71 -4.43 -2.73 -1.70
CA GLY A 71 -3.98 -1.59 -2.49
C GLY A 71 -2.92 -0.75 -1.77
N LEU A 72 -2.01 -0.14 -2.54
CA LEU A 72 -0.92 0.69 -2.02
C LEU A 72 -0.62 1.86 -2.96
N ARG A 73 -0.39 3.05 -2.39
CA ARG A 73 0.05 4.27 -3.09
C ARG A 73 1.02 5.05 -2.20
N LEU A 74 1.76 5.99 -2.81
CA LEU A 74 2.59 6.93 -2.06
C LEU A 74 2.01 8.34 -2.09
N ASP A 75 2.33 9.14 -1.08
CA ASP A 75 2.17 10.59 -1.13
C ASP A 75 3.45 11.27 -1.64
N ALA A 76 3.38 12.59 -1.86
CA ALA A 76 4.50 13.40 -2.35
C ALA A 76 5.69 13.51 -1.37
N LYS A 77 5.53 13.05 -0.13
CA LYS A 77 6.60 12.95 0.87
C LYS A 77 7.21 11.55 0.94
N GLY A 78 6.71 10.60 0.13
CA GLY A 78 7.12 9.20 0.14
C GLY A 78 6.46 8.35 1.22
N ASN A 79 5.49 8.89 1.97
CA ASN A 79 4.76 8.05 2.92
C ASN A 79 3.91 7.03 2.16
N ILE A 80 3.83 5.85 2.72
CA ILE A 80 3.10 4.71 2.16
C ILE A 80 1.67 4.76 2.67
N TRP A 81 0.71 4.81 1.76
CA TRP A 81 -0.72 4.71 2.02
C TRP A 81 -1.19 3.36 1.51
N THR A 82 -1.53 2.46 2.40
CA THR A 82 -1.96 1.11 2.05
C THR A 82 -3.27 0.76 2.75
N THR A 83 -4.09 -0.06 2.10
CA THR A 83 -5.20 -0.66 2.83
C THR A 83 -4.66 -1.59 3.92
N GLY A 84 -5.44 -1.79 4.97
CA GLY A 84 -5.04 -2.60 6.10
C GLY A 84 -6.19 -2.86 7.06
N PRO A 85 -5.91 -3.47 8.22
CA PRO A 85 -6.93 -3.70 9.22
C PRO A 85 -7.67 -2.41 9.63
N GLY A 86 -8.96 -2.35 9.35
CA GLY A 86 -9.87 -1.24 9.69
C GLY A 86 -10.01 -0.16 8.63
N GLY A 87 -9.17 -0.14 7.56
CA GLY A 87 -9.25 0.90 6.54
C GLY A 87 -7.94 1.17 5.83
N VAL A 88 -7.46 2.42 5.83
CA VAL A 88 -6.18 2.82 5.24
C VAL A 88 -5.17 3.10 6.34
N LEU A 89 -3.99 2.51 6.24
CA LEU A 89 -2.82 2.74 7.08
C LEU A 89 -1.89 3.72 6.38
N ILE A 90 -1.32 4.65 7.14
CA ILE A 90 -0.35 5.63 6.68
C ILE A 90 0.97 5.34 7.38
N LEU A 91 2.01 5.06 6.61
CA LEU A 91 3.33 4.66 7.13
C LEU A 91 4.39 5.61 6.59
N SER A 92 5.46 5.86 7.37
CA SER A 92 6.66 6.46 6.81
C SER A 92 7.36 5.49 5.84
N PRO A 93 8.31 5.97 5.01
CA PRO A 93 9.10 5.09 4.13
C PRO A 93 9.83 3.96 4.89
N GLU A 94 10.19 4.20 6.16
CA GLU A 94 10.87 3.23 7.05
C GLU A 94 9.89 2.26 7.73
N GLY A 95 8.56 2.45 7.52
CA GLY A 95 7.52 1.60 8.10
C GLY A 95 6.98 2.05 9.46
N LYS A 96 7.30 3.28 9.92
CA LYS A 96 6.66 3.82 11.15
C LYS A 96 5.18 4.09 10.87
N HIS A 97 4.27 3.57 11.68
CA HIS A 97 2.85 3.86 11.60
C HIS A 97 2.57 5.31 12.02
N LEU A 98 2.12 6.13 11.08
CA LEU A 98 1.83 7.56 11.27
C LEU A 98 0.37 7.81 11.63
N GLY A 99 -0.54 6.94 11.18
CA GLY A 99 -1.97 7.06 11.44
C GLY A 99 -2.82 6.12 10.59
N SER A 100 -4.12 6.18 10.77
CA SER A 100 -5.09 5.38 10.02
C SER A 100 -6.34 6.17 9.67
N ILE A 101 -6.94 5.88 8.51
CA ILE A 101 -8.29 6.29 8.16
C ILE A 101 -9.20 5.08 8.37
N LEU A 102 -10.05 5.13 9.38
CA LEU A 102 -10.98 4.04 9.67
C LEU A 102 -12.19 4.13 8.74
N CYS A 103 -12.44 3.07 7.98
CA CYS A 103 -13.54 2.98 7.00
C CYS A 103 -14.74 2.17 7.50
N GLY A 104 -14.67 1.60 8.73
CA GLY A 104 -15.72 0.81 9.33
C GLY A 104 -15.87 -0.60 8.73
N GLN A 105 -15.16 -0.93 7.67
CA GLN A 105 -15.14 -2.25 7.01
C GLN A 105 -13.85 -2.44 6.23
N ALA A 106 -13.64 -3.66 5.72
CA ALA A 106 -12.45 -3.98 4.91
C ALA A 106 -12.36 -3.11 3.66
N THR A 107 -11.17 -2.61 3.38
CA THR A 107 -10.82 -1.83 2.19
C THR A 107 -9.97 -2.66 1.23
N ALA A 108 -10.13 -2.46 -0.07
CA ALA A 108 -9.43 -3.20 -1.10
C ALA A 108 -8.40 -2.34 -1.85
N ASN A 109 -8.72 -1.11 -2.20
CA ASN A 109 -7.82 -0.27 -2.98
C ASN A 109 -7.99 1.21 -2.67
N LEU A 110 -7.03 2.01 -3.11
CA LEU A 110 -7.05 3.46 -2.97
C LEU A 110 -6.31 4.12 -4.12
N THR A 111 -6.70 5.33 -4.44
CA THR A 111 -5.98 6.15 -5.43
C THR A 111 -6.16 7.63 -5.13
N TRP A 112 -5.16 8.42 -5.50
CA TRP A 112 -5.24 9.86 -5.48
C TRP A 112 -6.01 10.36 -6.71
N GLY A 113 -6.70 11.48 -6.58
CA GLY A 113 -7.42 12.11 -7.65
C GLY A 113 -7.59 13.61 -7.46
N ASP A 114 -8.34 14.23 -8.37
CA ASP A 114 -8.55 15.67 -8.47
C ASP A 114 -7.21 16.43 -8.61
N ASP A 115 -6.93 17.32 -7.66
CA ASP A 115 -5.68 18.08 -7.55
C ASP A 115 -4.56 17.34 -6.77
N GLY A 116 -4.74 16.05 -6.52
CA GLY A 116 -3.86 15.21 -5.69
C GLY A 116 -4.19 15.26 -4.20
N HIS A 117 -5.09 16.11 -3.74
CA HIS A 117 -5.50 16.21 -2.33
C HIS A 117 -6.77 15.43 -1.98
N THR A 118 -7.29 14.64 -2.90
CA THR A 118 -8.44 13.76 -2.66
C THR A 118 -7.99 12.31 -2.77
N LEU A 119 -8.18 11.55 -1.71
CA LEU A 119 -7.98 10.10 -1.70
C LEU A 119 -9.33 9.41 -1.89
N TYR A 120 -9.44 8.58 -2.92
CA TYR A 120 -10.57 7.68 -3.17
C TYR A 120 -10.24 6.30 -2.67
N ILE A 121 -11.21 5.63 -2.03
CA ILE A 121 -11.01 4.35 -1.35
C ILE A 121 -12.16 3.41 -1.71
N THR A 122 -11.84 2.21 -2.21
CA THR A 122 -12.83 1.14 -2.36
C THR A 122 -12.92 0.32 -1.07
N SER A 123 -14.15 0.14 -0.56
CA SER A 123 -14.39 -0.52 0.72
C SER A 123 -15.67 -1.36 0.61
N LYS A 124 -15.53 -2.65 0.30
CA LYS A 124 -16.62 -3.58 0.02
C LYS A 124 -17.63 -3.00 -1.00
N ASP A 125 -18.80 -2.60 -0.53
CA ASP A 125 -19.93 -2.06 -1.28
C ASP A 125 -19.91 -0.52 -1.38
N ARG A 126 -18.83 0.14 -0.96
CA ARG A 126 -18.71 1.60 -0.88
C ARG A 126 -17.52 2.13 -1.65
N LEU A 127 -17.74 3.27 -2.30
CA LEU A 127 -16.69 4.15 -2.77
C LEU A 127 -16.65 5.37 -1.85
N LEU A 128 -15.54 5.54 -1.16
CA LEU A 128 -15.33 6.62 -0.20
C LEU A 128 -14.35 7.63 -0.75
N ARG A 129 -14.40 8.86 -0.27
CA ARG A 129 -13.37 9.87 -0.53
C ARG A 129 -13.09 10.68 0.73
N VAL A 130 -11.85 11.14 0.83
CA VAL A 130 -11.41 12.03 1.91
C VAL A 130 -10.43 13.08 1.37
N LYS A 131 -10.59 14.32 1.80
CA LYS A 131 -9.62 15.39 1.54
C LYS A 131 -8.44 15.26 2.49
N THR A 132 -7.23 15.41 1.95
CA THR A 132 -5.97 15.28 2.69
C THR A 132 -5.16 16.57 2.65
N LYS A 133 -4.31 16.77 3.66
CA LYS A 133 -3.36 17.91 3.70
C LYS A 133 -2.10 17.65 2.86
N VAL A 134 -1.87 16.41 2.46
CA VAL A 134 -0.74 16.01 1.62
C VAL A 134 -1.23 15.71 0.22
N LYS A 135 -0.35 15.86 -0.77
CA LYS A 135 -0.60 15.44 -2.15
C LYS A 135 -0.19 13.98 -2.37
N GLY A 136 -0.89 13.29 -3.26
CA GLY A 136 -0.42 12.04 -3.82
C GLY A 136 0.85 12.21 -4.64
N ALA A 137 1.67 11.19 -4.71
CA ALA A 137 2.83 11.17 -5.61
C ALA A 137 2.37 11.25 -7.08
N GLY A 138 3.02 12.08 -7.88
CA GLY A 138 2.70 12.28 -9.30
C GLY A 138 1.69 13.39 -9.60
N PHE A 139 1.28 14.19 -8.60
CA PHE A 139 0.38 15.35 -8.75
C PHE A 139 1.09 16.68 -8.49
#